data_2c147fbc986f9af97670f3da6e19e90f
#
_entry.id   2c147fbc986f9af97670f3da6e19e90f
#
_cell.length_a   1.000
_cell.length_b   1.000
_cell.length_c   1.000
_cell.angle_alpha   90.00
_cell.angle_beta   90.00
_cell.angle_gamma   90.00
#
_symmetry.space_group_name_H-M   'P 1'
#
loop_
_entity.id
_entity.type
_entity.pdbx_description
1 polymer ?
#
loop_
_entity_poly.entity_id
_entity_poly.type
_entity_poly.pdbx_seq_one_letter_code
_entity_poly.pdbx_strand_id
1 'polypeptide(L)'
;MSEPTVLDFYAGWEQHNELLVRSLRPLSEEQLLWSPGEGFWSIRMLACHIVAARAWWFNSWMGEGDEELKGLTSMDDDSDATQPDADTICAALDKSWREVAACLRRWTASDLEAKFQRPAPRPDGTRPWRDRRFIIWHVAEHDVHHGGEISLILGTHGTPGLDM
;
A
#
# COMPACT_ATOMS: atom_id res chain seq x y z
N MET A 1 -21.00 7.53 24.12
CA MET A 1 -19.86 6.85 23.45
C MET A 1 -20.06 7.06 21.96
N SER A 2 -19.04 7.53 21.23
CA SER A 2 -19.12 7.62 19.77
C SER A 2 -19.20 6.22 19.17
N GLU A 3 -19.92 6.08 18.08
CA GLU A 3 -19.96 4.84 17.32
C GLU A 3 -18.54 4.52 16.80
N PRO A 4 -18.09 3.23 16.87
CA PRO A 4 -16.77 2.87 16.37
C PRO A 4 -16.69 3.10 14.86
N THR A 5 -15.57 3.65 14.42
CA THR A 5 -15.25 3.87 13.00
C THR A 5 -14.63 2.62 12.39
N VAL A 6 -14.51 2.59 11.07
CA VAL A 6 -13.84 1.47 10.38
C VAL A 6 -12.36 1.39 10.80
N LEU A 7 -11.73 2.52 11.10
CA LEU A 7 -10.33 2.55 11.57
C LEU A 7 -10.12 1.74 12.85
N ASP A 8 -11.09 1.73 13.77
CA ASP A 8 -10.97 1.00 15.03
C ASP A 8 -10.82 -0.52 14.82
N PHE A 9 -11.34 -1.06 13.69
CA PHE A 9 -11.19 -2.47 13.32
C PHE A 9 -9.85 -2.76 12.61
N TYR A 10 -9.16 -1.74 12.09
CA TYR A 10 -7.91 -1.84 11.34
C TYR A 10 -6.72 -1.16 12.05
N ALA A 11 -6.76 -1.03 13.38
CA ALA A 11 -5.71 -0.38 14.16
C ALA A 11 -4.30 -0.98 13.92
N GLY A 12 -4.21 -2.28 13.68
CA GLY A 12 -2.93 -2.95 13.36
C GLY A 12 -2.33 -2.53 12.01
N TRP A 13 -3.12 -1.95 11.10
CA TRP A 13 -2.60 -1.49 9.80
C TRP A 13 -1.71 -0.26 9.94
N GLU A 14 -2.03 0.66 10.86
CA GLU A 14 -1.15 1.79 11.19
C GLU A 14 0.21 1.31 11.70
N GLN A 15 0.19 0.36 12.65
CA GLN A 15 1.41 -0.24 13.17
C GLN A 15 2.23 -0.93 12.06
N HIS A 16 1.57 -1.63 11.14
CA HIS A 16 2.23 -2.25 9.99
C HIS A 16 2.90 -1.20 9.09
N ASN A 17 2.23 -0.07 8.81
CA ASN A 17 2.84 1.04 8.05
C ASN A 17 4.08 1.62 8.75
N GLU A 18 4.02 1.82 10.08
CA GLU A 18 5.16 2.29 10.86
C GLU A 18 6.36 1.33 10.79
N LEU A 19 6.08 0.02 10.81
CA LEU A 19 7.11 -1.03 10.66
C LEU A 19 7.76 -0.99 9.27
N LEU A 20 6.98 -0.84 8.20
CA LEU A 20 7.50 -0.67 6.84
C LEU A 20 8.43 0.54 6.77
N VAL A 21 7.97 1.71 7.20
CA VAL A 21 8.76 2.95 7.17
C VAL A 21 10.04 2.81 7.99
N ARG A 22 9.95 2.25 9.19
CA ARG A 22 11.11 2.05 10.08
C ARG A 22 12.16 1.12 9.47
N SER A 23 11.71 0.06 8.79
CA SER A 23 12.61 -0.94 8.21
C SER A 23 13.22 -0.47 6.89
N LEU A 24 12.51 0.36 6.11
CA LEU A 24 12.97 0.84 4.80
C LEU A 24 13.86 2.07 4.89
N ARG A 25 13.60 2.97 5.83
CA ARG A 25 14.30 4.27 5.95
C ARG A 25 15.83 4.17 6.02
N PRO A 26 16.44 3.20 6.75
CA PRO A 26 17.90 3.10 6.85
C PRO A 26 18.56 2.42 5.64
N LEU A 27 17.79 1.92 4.66
CA LEU A 27 18.34 1.14 3.55
C LEU A 27 19.07 2.04 2.54
N SER A 28 20.26 1.55 2.11
CA SER A 28 20.99 2.16 1.00
C SER A 28 20.34 1.81 -0.33
N GLU A 29 20.77 2.53 -1.40
CA GLU A 29 20.36 2.24 -2.78
C GLU A 29 20.61 0.77 -3.18
N GLU A 30 21.76 0.21 -2.77
CA GLU A 30 22.10 -1.18 -3.02
C GLU A 30 21.16 -2.14 -2.28
N GLN A 31 20.83 -1.84 -1.03
CA GLN A 31 19.92 -2.66 -0.22
C GLN A 31 18.48 -2.62 -0.73
N LEU A 32 18.04 -1.50 -1.27
CA LEU A 32 16.72 -1.39 -1.93
C LEU A 32 16.59 -2.29 -3.16
N LEU A 33 17.71 -2.70 -3.77
CA LEU A 33 17.72 -3.63 -4.91
C LEU A 33 17.77 -5.11 -4.50
N TRP A 34 17.89 -5.42 -3.22
CA TRP A 34 17.85 -6.82 -2.77
C TRP A 34 16.54 -7.48 -3.17
N SER A 35 16.65 -8.72 -3.63
CA SER A 35 15.55 -9.59 -4.03
C SER A 35 15.85 -11.03 -3.64
N PRO A 36 14.88 -11.94 -3.63
CA PRO A 36 15.12 -13.37 -3.35
C PRO A 36 15.93 -14.07 -4.45
N GLY A 37 16.06 -13.46 -5.63
CA GLY A 37 16.77 -14.02 -6.78
C GLY A 37 16.33 -13.38 -8.10
N GLU A 38 16.89 -13.89 -9.19
CA GLU A 38 16.56 -13.42 -10.54
C GLU A 38 15.07 -13.62 -10.85
N GLY A 39 14.44 -12.60 -11.41
CA GLY A 39 13.01 -12.60 -11.77
C GLY A 39 12.05 -12.30 -10.62
N PHE A 40 12.55 -12.08 -9.40
CA PHE A 40 11.73 -11.63 -8.27
C PHE A 40 11.83 -10.12 -8.09
N TRP A 41 10.80 -9.54 -7.49
CA TRP A 41 10.76 -8.13 -7.17
C TRP A 41 11.78 -7.77 -6.09
N SER A 42 12.38 -6.61 -6.23
CA SER A 42 13.26 -6.02 -5.21
C SER A 42 12.44 -5.38 -4.08
N ILE A 43 13.10 -5.09 -2.95
CA ILE A 43 12.49 -4.32 -1.85
C ILE A 43 11.88 -3.02 -2.37
N ARG A 44 12.60 -2.30 -3.26
CA ARG A 44 12.12 -1.06 -3.87
C ARG A 44 10.81 -1.28 -4.62
N MET A 45 10.78 -2.28 -5.50
CA MET A 45 9.59 -2.59 -6.29
C MET A 45 8.40 -2.94 -5.40
N LEU A 46 8.60 -3.79 -4.40
CA LEU A 46 7.54 -4.17 -3.45
C LEU A 46 7.01 -2.97 -2.67
N ALA A 47 7.88 -2.09 -2.17
CA ALA A 47 7.49 -0.92 -1.41
C ALA A 47 6.73 0.11 -2.28
N CYS A 48 7.19 0.36 -3.51
CA CYS A 48 6.50 1.21 -4.47
C CYS A 48 5.14 0.64 -4.87
N HIS A 49 5.06 -0.69 -5.04
CA HIS A 49 3.81 -1.38 -5.35
C HIS A 49 2.77 -1.27 -4.22
N ILE A 50 3.17 -1.37 -2.95
CA ILE A 50 2.29 -1.10 -1.81
C ILE A 50 1.67 0.30 -1.92
N VAL A 51 2.50 1.32 -2.15
CA VAL A 51 2.04 2.71 -2.27
C VAL A 51 1.08 2.89 -3.45
N ALA A 52 1.48 2.41 -4.63
CA ALA A 52 0.70 2.52 -5.84
C ALA A 52 -0.65 1.79 -5.72
N ALA A 53 -0.67 0.60 -5.10
CA ALA A 53 -1.89 -0.15 -4.86
C ALA A 53 -2.86 0.61 -3.93
N ARG A 54 -2.39 1.17 -2.81
CA ARG A 54 -3.22 2.03 -1.94
C ARG A 54 -3.84 3.18 -2.74
N ALA A 55 -3.02 3.89 -3.51
CA ALA A 55 -3.45 5.02 -4.33
C ALA A 55 -4.48 4.58 -5.40
N TRP A 56 -4.20 3.48 -6.09
CA TRP A 56 -5.08 3.01 -7.16
C TRP A 56 -6.45 2.55 -6.64
N TRP A 57 -6.48 1.75 -5.55
CA TRP A 57 -7.72 1.24 -5.00
C TRP A 57 -8.56 2.33 -4.33
N PHE A 58 -7.94 3.23 -3.55
CA PHE A 58 -8.67 4.30 -2.87
C PHE A 58 -9.02 5.44 -3.81
N ASN A 59 -8.08 5.97 -4.58
CA ASN A 59 -8.36 7.10 -5.46
C ASN A 59 -8.98 6.66 -6.79
N SER A 60 -8.30 5.85 -7.59
CA SER A 60 -8.77 5.54 -8.95
C SER A 60 -10.03 4.69 -8.96
N TRP A 61 -10.23 3.79 -7.98
CA TRP A 61 -11.43 2.95 -7.96
C TRP A 61 -12.57 3.57 -7.12
N MET A 62 -12.30 4.09 -5.91
CA MET A 62 -13.34 4.61 -5.03
C MET A 62 -13.55 6.13 -5.15
N GLY A 63 -12.62 6.87 -5.75
CA GLY A 63 -12.67 8.34 -5.84
C GLY A 63 -12.35 9.04 -4.52
N GLU A 64 -11.54 8.40 -3.66
CA GLU A 64 -11.18 8.91 -2.34
C GLU A 64 -9.77 9.51 -2.33
N GLY A 65 -9.50 10.39 -1.35
CA GLY A 65 -8.20 11.06 -1.22
C GLY A 65 -8.05 12.26 -2.15
N ASP A 66 -6.86 12.82 -2.19
CA ASP A 66 -6.51 14.04 -2.93
C ASP A 66 -5.71 13.78 -4.22
N GLU A 67 -5.34 14.85 -4.94
CA GLU A 67 -4.51 14.75 -6.16
C GLU A 67 -3.08 14.24 -5.87
N GLU A 68 -2.56 14.44 -4.65
CA GLU A 68 -1.26 13.87 -4.28
C GLU A 68 -1.34 12.34 -4.17
N LEU A 69 -2.39 11.81 -3.52
CA LEU A 69 -2.62 10.37 -3.49
C LEU A 69 -2.75 9.80 -4.91
N LYS A 70 -3.49 10.49 -5.78
CA LYS A 70 -3.63 10.09 -7.19
C LYS A 70 -2.28 10.02 -7.90
N GLY A 71 -1.39 10.98 -7.65
CA GLY A 71 -0.04 11.01 -8.22
C GLY A 71 0.80 9.80 -7.82
N LEU A 72 0.56 9.20 -6.66
CA LEU A 72 1.29 8.03 -6.18
C LEU A 72 0.98 6.74 -6.97
N THR A 73 -0.05 6.71 -7.80
CA THR A 73 -0.36 5.54 -8.66
C THR A 73 0.76 5.23 -9.66
N SER A 74 1.60 6.20 -10.00
CA SER A 74 2.72 6.01 -10.91
C SER A 74 3.99 5.47 -10.25
N MET A 75 4.01 5.27 -8.94
CA MET A 75 5.19 4.72 -8.25
C MET A 75 5.48 3.25 -8.64
N ASP A 76 4.50 2.57 -9.21
CA ASP A 76 4.63 1.18 -9.71
C ASP A 76 5.11 1.13 -11.18
N ASP A 77 5.51 2.26 -11.75
CA ASP A 77 6.00 2.33 -13.12
C ASP A 77 7.50 1.99 -13.16
N ASP A 78 7.82 0.82 -13.72
CA ASP A 78 9.20 0.32 -13.92
C ASP A 78 9.96 1.07 -15.04
N SER A 79 9.39 2.14 -15.62
CA SER A 79 10.12 2.93 -16.59
C SER A 79 11.39 3.52 -15.96
N ASP A 80 12.50 3.58 -16.73
CA ASP A 80 13.84 4.09 -16.33
C ASP A 80 13.87 5.54 -15.78
N ALA A 81 12.72 6.13 -15.52
CA ALA A 81 12.59 7.37 -14.78
C ALA A 81 13.06 7.15 -13.33
N THR A 82 13.81 8.06 -12.83
CA THR A 82 14.43 8.18 -11.51
C THR A 82 13.80 7.25 -10.44
N GLN A 83 14.46 6.14 -10.16
CA GLN A 83 14.01 5.20 -9.13
C GLN A 83 14.02 5.89 -7.76
N PRO A 84 12.93 5.85 -6.98
CA PRO A 84 12.86 6.55 -5.71
C PRO A 84 13.82 5.97 -4.68
N ASP A 85 14.45 6.83 -3.91
CA ASP A 85 15.27 6.47 -2.74
C ASP A 85 14.40 6.09 -1.53
N ALA A 86 15.06 5.64 -0.45
CA ALA A 86 14.37 5.23 0.77
C ALA A 86 13.52 6.34 1.40
N ASP A 87 14.01 7.58 1.39
CA ASP A 87 13.27 8.71 1.98
C ASP A 87 12.01 9.05 1.17
N THR A 88 12.11 9.01 -0.16
CA THR A 88 10.98 9.22 -1.07
C THR A 88 9.92 8.12 -0.88
N ILE A 89 10.34 6.86 -0.80
CA ILE A 89 9.44 5.73 -0.55
C ILE A 89 8.75 5.87 0.81
N CYS A 90 9.50 6.17 1.86
CA CYS A 90 8.95 6.36 3.21
C CYS A 90 7.95 7.52 3.27
N ALA A 91 8.25 8.64 2.62
CA ALA A 91 7.32 9.77 2.54
C ALA A 91 6.01 9.38 1.81
N ALA A 92 6.10 8.59 0.74
CA ALA A 92 4.95 8.11 0.00
C ALA A 92 4.12 7.08 0.79
N LEU A 93 4.76 6.18 1.55
CA LEU A 93 4.09 5.26 2.49
C LEU A 93 3.32 6.03 3.56
N ASP A 94 3.95 7.04 4.18
CA ASP A 94 3.32 7.88 5.20
C ASP A 94 2.17 8.71 4.61
N LYS A 95 2.33 9.25 3.40
CA LYS A 95 1.26 10.02 2.73
C LYS A 95 0.08 9.12 2.38
N SER A 96 0.32 8.00 1.70
CA SER A 96 -0.75 7.09 1.31
C SER A 96 -1.49 6.51 2.51
N TRP A 97 -0.78 6.20 3.62
CA TRP A 97 -1.41 5.76 4.85
C TRP A 97 -2.30 6.83 5.46
N ARG A 98 -1.85 8.10 5.55
CA ARG A 98 -2.68 9.19 6.09
C ARG A 98 -4.00 9.33 5.35
N GLU A 99 -4.00 9.21 4.03
CA GLU A 99 -5.21 9.27 3.22
C GLU A 99 -6.13 8.05 3.47
N VAL A 100 -5.57 6.86 3.51
CA VAL A 100 -6.30 5.63 3.87
C VAL A 100 -6.92 5.78 5.25
N ALA A 101 -6.13 6.16 6.27
CA ALA A 101 -6.59 6.33 7.65
C ALA A 101 -7.67 7.41 7.77
N ALA A 102 -7.56 8.52 7.02
CA ALA A 102 -8.58 9.56 6.98
C ALA A 102 -9.92 9.03 6.43
N CYS A 103 -9.86 8.17 5.41
CA CYS A 103 -11.04 7.47 4.89
C CYS A 103 -11.65 6.52 5.93
N LEU A 104 -10.85 5.64 6.51
CA LEU A 104 -11.30 4.66 7.51
C LEU A 104 -11.89 5.34 8.75
N ARG A 105 -11.35 6.51 9.14
CA ARG A 105 -11.80 7.28 10.32
C ARG A 105 -13.18 7.91 10.13
N ARG A 106 -13.57 8.27 8.90
CA ARG A 106 -14.88 8.86 8.63
C ARG A 106 -15.98 7.86 8.28
N TRP A 107 -15.60 6.59 7.95
CA TRP A 107 -16.58 5.57 7.58
C TRP A 107 -17.07 4.80 8.80
N THR A 108 -18.36 4.47 8.73
CA THR A 108 -19.07 3.61 9.67
C THR A 108 -19.40 2.27 9.00
N ALA A 109 -20.01 1.36 9.76
CA ALA A 109 -20.42 0.06 9.23
C ALA A 109 -21.38 0.16 8.03
N SER A 110 -22.25 1.16 8.00
CA SER A 110 -23.18 1.39 6.88
C SER A 110 -22.49 1.82 5.58
N ASP A 111 -21.36 2.51 5.68
CA ASP A 111 -20.59 2.97 4.52
C ASP A 111 -19.90 1.81 3.78
N LEU A 112 -19.73 0.67 4.44
CA LEU A 112 -19.04 -0.49 3.89
C LEU A 112 -19.79 -1.19 2.75
N GLU A 113 -21.09 -0.94 2.60
CA GLU A 113 -21.93 -1.55 1.56
C GLU A 113 -21.88 -0.79 0.22
N ALA A 114 -21.28 0.41 0.20
CA ALA A 114 -21.12 1.19 -1.03
C ALA A 114 -20.35 0.37 -2.09
N LYS A 115 -20.83 0.41 -3.32
CA LYS A 115 -20.28 -0.39 -4.44
C LYS A 115 -19.66 0.51 -5.49
N PHE A 116 -18.52 0.06 -6.01
CA PHE A 116 -17.73 0.77 -7.00
C PHE A 116 -17.42 -0.15 -8.18
N GLN A 117 -17.59 0.36 -9.39
CA GLN A 117 -17.20 -0.36 -10.59
C GLN A 117 -15.73 -0.11 -10.89
N ARG A 118 -15.00 -1.14 -11.31
CA ARG A 118 -13.59 -0.98 -11.71
C ARG A 118 -13.45 0.12 -12.77
N PRO A 119 -12.55 1.12 -12.60
CA PRO A 119 -12.45 2.27 -13.50
C PRO A 119 -12.03 1.91 -14.92
N ALA A 120 -11.16 0.91 -15.08
CA ALA A 120 -10.72 0.42 -16.37
C ALA A 120 -11.11 -1.05 -16.58
N PRO A 121 -11.43 -1.49 -17.79
CA PRO A 121 -11.73 -2.89 -18.07
C PRO A 121 -10.50 -3.77 -17.81
N ARG A 122 -10.75 -5.03 -17.47
CA ARG A 122 -9.75 -6.09 -17.47
C ARG A 122 -9.39 -6.47 -18.91
N PRO A 123 -8.32 -7.27 -19.13
CA PRO A 123 -7.99 -7.79 -20.46
C PRO A 123 -9.14 -8.56 -21.15
N ASP A 124 -10.04 -9.18 -20.36
CA ASP A 124 -11.24 -9.86 -20.83
C ASP A 124 -12.43 -8.91 -21.11
N GLY A 125 -12.23 -7.60 -21.00
CA GLY A 125 -13.24 -6.56 -21.19
C GLY A 125 -14.18 -6.36 -20.00
N THR A 126 -14.10 -7.16 -18.95
CA THR A 126 -14.99 -7.05 -17.80
C THR A 126 -14.64 -5.86 -16.89
N ARG A 127 -15.66 -5.28 -16.25
CA ARG A 127 -15.52 -4.24 -15.24
C ARG A 127 -16.26 -4.67 -13.97
N PRO A 128 -15.62 -5.46 -13.08
CA PRO A 128 -16.26 -5.98 -11.90
C PRO A 128 -16.64 -4.85 -10.92
N TRP A 129 -17.74 -5.12 -10.19
CA TRP A 129 -18.12 -4.31 -9.03
C TRP A 129 -17.51 -4.91 -7.78
N ARG A 130 -17.11 -4.03 -6.84
CA ARG A 130 -16.65 -4.41 -5.49
C ARG A 130 -17.29 -3.48 -4.49
N ASP A 131 -17.68 -4.02 -3.33
CA ASP A 131 -18.07 -3.18 -2.20
C ASP A 131 -16.84 -2.63 -1.47
N ARG A 132 -17.06 -1.60 -0.67
CA ARG A 132 -15.99 -0.95 0.10
C ARG A 132 -15.30 -1.92 1.05
N ARG A 133 -16.04 -2.87 1.66
CA ARG A 133 -15.46 -3.91 2.52
C ARG A 133 -14.39 -4.72 1.80
N PHE A 134 -14.71 -5.18 0.59
CA PHE A 134 -13.76 -5.93 -0.23
C PHE A 134 -12.52 -5.12 -0.54
N ILE A 135 -12.69 -3.85 -0.93
CA ILE A 135 -11.56 -2.99 -1.30
C ILE A 135 -10.66 -2.76 -0.08
N ILE A 136 -11.21 -2.39 1.07
CA ILE A 136 -10.43 -2.18 2.30
C ILE A 136 -9.67 -3.45 2.69
N TRP A 137 -10.35 -4.60 2.72
CA TRP A 137 -9.73 -5.87 3.06
C TRP A 137 -8.61 -6.24 2.09
N HIS A 138 -8.86 -6.10 0.79
CA HIS A 138 -7.88 -6.44 -0.23
C HIS A 138 -6.62 -5.58 -0.14
N VAL A 139 -6.76 -4.27 0.11
CA VAL A 139 -5.60 -3.39 0.26
C VAL A 139 -4.84 -3.69 1.55
N ALA A 140 -5.53 -3.97 2.66
CA ALA A 140 -4.88 -4.36 3.91
C ALA A 140 -4.12 -5.68 3.77
N GLU A 141 -4.75 -6.69 3.18
CA GLU A 141 -4.12 -7.99 2.91
C GLU A 141 -2.91 -7.85 1.98
N HIS A 142 -3.02 -7.05 0.94
CA HIS A 142 -1.96 -6.74 -0.01
C HIS A 142 -0.74 -6.10 0.66
N ASP A 143 -0.96 -5.13 1.55
CA ASP A 143 0.10 -4.50 2.33
C ASP A 143 0.84 -5.50 3.22
N VAL A 144 0.08 -6.36 3.93
CA VAL A 144 0.65 -7.39 4.81
C VAL A 144 1.41 -8.44 3.99
N HIS A 145 0.87 -8.84 2.84
CA HIS A 145 1.52 -9.80 1.94
C HIS A 145 2.89 -9.30 1.48
N HIS A 146 2.95 -8.13 0.87
CA HIS A 146 4.23 -7.56 0.37
C HIS A 146 5.16 -7.11 1.50
N GLY A 147 4.61 -6.68 2.64
CA GLY A 147 5.40 -6.44 3.84
C GLY A 147 6.10 -7.70 4.34
N GLY A 148 5.42 -8.85 4.27
CA GLY A 148 6.02 -10.16 4.57
C GLY A 148 7.15 -10.54 3.60
N GLU A 149 7.00 -10.25 2.30
CA GLU A 149 8.06 -10.46 1.30
C GLU A 149 9.29 -9.57 1.58
N ILE A 150 9.06 -8.28 1.88
CA ILE A 150 10.15 -7.37 2.29
C ILE A 150 10.85 -7.90 3.54
N SER A 151 10.09 -8.32 4.56
CA SER A 151 10.63 -8.88 5.80
C SER A 151 11.50 -10.12 5.54
N LEU A 152 11.05 -11.01 4.65
CA LEU A 152 11.80 -12.20 4.24
C LEU A 152 13.12 -11.82 3.56
N ILE A 153 13.10 -10.87 2.61
CA ILE A 153 14.30 -10.41 1.91
C ILE A 153 15.30 -9.82 2.91
N LEU A 154 14.86 -8.93 3.80
CA LEU A 154 15.71 -8.35 4.85
C LEU A 154 16.35 -9.45 5.71
N GLY A 155 15.56 -10.42 6.16
CA GLY A 155 16.03 -11.54 6.98
C GLY A 155 17.08 -12.41 6.27
N THR A 156 16.93 -12.68 4.97
CA THR A 156 17.93 -13.44 4.19
C THR A 156 19.28 -12.73 4.08
N HIS A 157 19.30 -11.40 4.25
CA HIS A 157 20.52 -10.58 4.27
C HIS A 157 21.01 -10.24 5.69
N GLY A 158 20.44 -10.87 6.72
CA GLY A 158 20.84 -10.65 8.11
C GLY A 158 20.41 -9.30 8.69
N THR A 159 19.49 -8.60 8.04
CA THR A 159 18.87 -7.36 8.51
C THR A 159 17.57 -7.68 9.24
N PRO A 160 17.23 -6.99 10.36
CA PRO A 160 15.96 -7.20 11.03
C PRO A 160 14.77 -7.02 10.08
N GLY A 161 13.84 -7.97 10.11
CA GLY A 161 12.60 -7.89 9.36
C GLY A 161 11.55 -6.97 10.00
N LEU A 162 10.30 -7.08 9.52
CA LEU A 162 9.16 -6.39 10.11
C LEU A 162 8.64 -7.22 11.30
N ASP A 163 9.17 -6.97 12.49
CA ASP A 163 8.70 -7.62 13.71
C ASP A 163 7.67 -6.72 14.43
N MET A 164 6.48 -7.29 14.68
CA MET A 164 5.42 -6.64 15.47
C MET A 164 5.57 -6.92 16.95
#